data_68a96fba60512cd138755ccd60849c64
#
_entry.id   68a96fba60512cd138755ccd60849c64
#
_cell.length_a   1.000
_cell.length_b   1.000
_cell.length_c   1.000
_cell.angle_alpha   90.00
_cell.angle_beta   90.00
_cell.angle_gamma   90.00
#
_symmetry.space_group_name_H-M   'P 1'
#
loop_
_entity.id
_entity.type
_entity.pdbx_description
1 polymer ?
#
loop_
_entity_poly.entity_id
_entity_poly.type
_entity_poly.pdbx_seq_one_letter_code
_entity_poly.pdbx_strand_id
1 'polypeptide(L)' 'MNITTKADIGDYVYFLANNKIITTIVRCIRIEVVEQTSQFGPGENIAIYYDTNKSNKIYEKDIFLTKQELLDSL' A
#
# COMPACT_ATOMS: atom_id res chain seq x y z
N MET A 1 -4.17 5.30 -19.20
CA MET A 1 -4.56 5.20 -17.79
C MET A 1 -3.37 5.58 -16.92
N ASN A 2 -3.55 6.55 -16.08
CA ASN A 2 -2.49 6.95 -15.15
C ASN A 2 -2.71 6.31 -13.81
N ILE A 3 -1.74 5.50 -13.39
CA ILE A 3 -1.79 4.88 -12.08
C ILE A 3 -0.89 5.68 -11.16
N THR A 4 -1.48 6.22 -10.12
CA THR A 4 -0.75 6.99 -9.11
C THR A 4 -0.58 6.13 -7.87
N THR A 5 0.65 5.94 -7.44
CA THR A 5 0.94 5.20 -6.22
C THR A 5 1.16 6.18 -5.08
N LYS A 6 0.83 5.74 -3.87
CA LYS A 6 0.95 6.56 -2.67
C LYS A 6 2.41 6.83 -2.32
N ALA A 7 3.29 5.88 -2.57
CA ALA A 7 4.70 6.00 -2.27
C ALA A 7 5.52 5.48 -3.45
N ASP A 8 6.76 5.91 -3.53
CA ASP A 8 7.70 5.49 -4.57
C ASP A 8 8.75 4.56 -3.99
N ILE A 9 9.45 3.86 -4.88
CA ILE A 9 10.58 3.01 -4.48
C ILE A 9 11.63 3.89 -3.81
N GLY A 10 12.09 3.46 -2.65
CA GLY A 10 13.06 4.21 -1.87
C GLY A 10 12.46 5.10 -0.81
N ASP A 11 11.15 5.27 -0.82
CA ASP A 11 10.48 6.08 0.20
C ASP A 11 10.33 5.31 1.50
N TYR A 12 10.44 6.04 2.60
CA TYR A 12 10.12 5.48 3.90
C TYR A 12 8.61 5.50 4.09
N VAL A 13 8.09 4.37 4.54
CA VAL A 13 6.67 4.24 4.83
C VAL A 13 6.49 3.64 6.22
N TYR A 14 5.31 3.83 6.76
CA TYR A 14 4.95 3.32 8.07
C TYR A 14 3.75 2.40 7.94
N PHE A 15 3.75 1.31 8.68
CA PHE A 15 2.59 0.43 8.73
C PHE A 15 2.47 -0.17 10.12
N LEU A 16 1.28 -0.68 10.42
CA LEU A 16 0.98 -1.26 11.71
C LEU A 16 1.04 -2.79 11.58
N ALA A 17 1.83 -3.43 12.42
CA ALA A 17 1.91 -4.89 12.50
C ALA A 17 2.01 -5.30 13.95
N ASN A 18 1.15 -6.24 14.36
CA ASN A 18 1.12 -6.75 15.73
C ASN A 18 1.03 -5.62 16.77
N ASN A 19 0.21 -4.61 16.47
CA ASN A 19 0.02 -3.43 17.32
C ASN A 19 1.27 -2.58 17.49
N LYS A 20 2.21 -2.69 16.56
CA LYS A 20 3.44 -1.89 16.57
C LYS A 20 3.57 -1.14 15.27
N ILE A 21 4.05 0.09 15.38
CA ILE A 21 4.35 0.91 14.21
C ILE A 21 5.72 0.52 13.68
N ILE A 22 5.75 0.13 12.42
CA ILE A 22 6.97 -0.32 11.77
C ILE A 22 7.31 0.64 10.65
N THR A 23 8.56 1.07 10.61
CA THR A 23 9.09 1.92 9.54
C THR A 23 9.93 1.05 8.63
N THR A 24 9.75 1.21 7.33
CA THR A 24 10.49 0.44 6.34
C THR A 24 10.63 1.23 5.05
N ILE A 25 11.45 0.73 4.15
CA ILE A 25 11.67 1.34 2.84
C ILE A 25 10.97 0.52 1.78
N VAL A 26 10.29 1.19 0.86
CA VAL A 26 9.66 0.53 -0.28
C VAL A 26 10.75 0.06 -1.24
N ARG A 27 10.78 -1.23 -1.51
CA ARG A 27 11.74 -1.82 -2.43
C ARG A 27 11.15 -2.08 -3.80
N CYS A 28 9.86 -2.42 -3.83
CA CYS A 28 9.19 -2.78 -5.06
C CYS A 28 7.73 -2.41 -4.95
N ILE A 29 7.15 -1.99 -6.03
CA ILE A 29 5.72 -1.69 -6.11
C ILE A 29 5.10 -2.67 -7.08
N ARG A 30 4.08 -3.39 -6.64
CA ARG A 30 3.36 -4.34 -7.47
C ARG A 30 1.97 -3.85 -7.74
N ILE A 31 1.60 -3.88 -9.00
CA ILE A 31 0.27 -3.46 -9.43
C ILE A 31 -0.35 -4.64 -10.13
N GLU A 32 -1.47 -5.13 -9.62
CA GLU A 32 -2.20 -6.23 -10.22
C GLU A 32 -3.56 -5.75 -10.69
N VAL A 33 -3.91 -6.17 -11.89
CA VAL A 33 -5.27 -5.99 -12.39
C VAL A 33 -6.04 -7.23 -12.03
N VAL A 34 -7.05 -7.07 -11.19
CA VAL A 34 -7.87 -8.19 -10.73
C VAL A 34 -9.13 -8.20 -11.57
N GLU A 35 -9.35 -9.30 -12.28
CA GLU A 35 -10.60 -9.49 -12.97
C GLU A 35 -11.70 -9.78 -11.97
N GLN A 36 -12.62 -8.87 -11.89
CA GLN A 36 -13.85 -9.13 -11.15
C GLN A 36 -15.01 -9.05 -12.10
N THR A 37 -15.79 -10.09 -12.14
CA THR A 37 -17.13 -9.98 -12.63
C THR A 37 -17.87 -9.18 -11.59
N SER A 38 -17.70 -7.90 -11.61
CA SER A 38 -18.14 -7.18 -10.49
C SER A 38 -19.55 -6.68 -10.68
N GLN A 39 -20.33 -6.93 -9.69
CA GLN A 39 -21.61 -6.32 -9.52
C GLN A 39 -21.50 -4.84 -9.23
N PHE A 40 -20.30 -4.34 -9.13
CA PHE A 40 -20.05 -2.96 -8.71
C PHE A 40 -19.78 -2.01 -9.87
N GLY A 41 -20.10 -2.47 -11.08
CA GLY A 41 -19.90 -1.63 -12.24
C GLY A 41 -18.46 -1.57 -12.71
N PRO A 42 -18.16 -0.66 -13.64
CA PRO A 42 -16.80 -0.55 -14.20
C PRO A 42 -15.86 0.10 -13.20
N GLY A 43 -15.65 -0.53 -12.09
CA GLY A 43 -14.68 -0.10 -11.11
C GLY A 43 -13.28 -0.55 -11.53
N GLU A 44 -12.30 0.18 -11.09
CA GLU A 44 -10.93 -0.20 -11.33
C GLU A 44 -10.59 -1.37 -10.42
N ASN A 45 -10.32 -2.50 -11.04
CA ASN A 45 -9.94 -3.70 -10.32
C ASN A 45 -8.42 -3.75 -10.22
N ILE A 46 -7.85 -2.73 -9.61
CA ILE A 46 -6.41 -2.61 -9.47
C ILE A 46 -6.05 -2.75 -8.01
N ALA A 47 -5.17 -3.70 -7.73
CA ALA A 47 -4.59 -3.86 -6.40
C ALA A 47 -3.15 -3.37 -6.43
N ILE A 48 -2.80 -2.50 -5.50
CA ILE A 48 -1.45 -1.98 -5.39
C ILE A 48 -0.89 -2.43 -4.05
N TYR A 49 0.26 -3.09 -4.09
CA TYR A 49 0.96 -3.45 -2.87
C TYR A 49 2.44 -3.15 -2.97
N TYR A 50 3.03 -3.05 -1.81
CA TYR A 50 4.41 -2.67 -1.66
C TYR A 50 5.21 -3.81 -1.05
N ASP A 51 6.37 -4.05 -1.64
CA ASP A 51 7.33 -5.02 -1.14
C ASP A 51 8.42 -4.24 -0.41
N THR A 52 8.66 -4.61 0.83
CA THR A 52 9.63 -3.91 1.67
C THR A 52 10.57 -4.90 2.32
N ASN A 53 11.59 -4.39 3.02
CA ASN A 53 12.52 -5.21 3.76
C ASN A 53 11.86 -6.03 4.87
N LYS A 54 10.77 -5.55 5.40
CA LYS A 54 10.14 -6.15 6.58
C LYS A 54 8.86 -6.89 6.26
N SER A 55 8.30 -6.66 5.08
CA SER A 55 7.09 -7.35 4.67
C SER A 55 7.08 -7.43 3.16
N ASN A 56 6.66 -8.57 2.65
CA ASN A 56 6.63 -8.82 1.21
C ASN A 56 5.36 -8.34 0.54
N LYS A 57 4.34 -7.99 1.30
CA LYS A 57 3.08 -7.62 0.71
C LYS A 57 2.30 -6.73 1.67
N ILE A 58 2.33 -5.44 1.38
CA ILE A 58 1.56 -4.49 2.17
C ILE A 58 0.66 -3.74 1.20
N TYR A 59 -0.64 -3.78 1.44
CA TYR A 59 -1.59 -3.08 0.59
C TYR A 59 -1.43 -1.57 0.75
N GLU A 60 -1.71 -0.85 -0.32
CA GLU A 60 -1.56 0.61 -0.30
C GLU A 60 -2.39 1.27 0.80
N LYS A 61 -3.54 0.72 1.12
CA LYS A 61 -4.39 1.27 2.18
C LYS A 61 -3.77 1.13 3.56
N ASP A 62 -2.80 0.23 3.72
CA ASP A 62 -2.19 -0.05 5.02
C ASP A 62 -0.88 0.68 5.25
N ILE A 63 -0.38 1.41 4.25
CA ILE A 63 0.84 2.17 4.41
C ILE A 63 0.53 3.66 4.60
N PHE A 64 1.41 4.32 5.31
CA PHE A 64 1.31 5.74 5.59
C PHE A 64 2.65 6.40 5.33
N LEU A 65 2.63 7.62 4.82
CA LEU A 65 3.87 8.34 4.50
C LEU A 65 4.48 9.00 5.73
N THR A 66 3.68 9.21 6.76
CA THR A 66 4.17 9.77 8.01
C THR A 66 3.59 9.00 9.19
N LYS A 67 4.30 9.02 10.30
CA LYS A 67 3.83 8.39 11.53
C LYS A 67 2.52 9.02 12.00
N GLN A 68 2.40 10.34 11.81
CA GLN A 68 1.20 11.05 12.23
C GLN A 68 -0.04 10.57 11.46
N GLU A 69 0.10 10.34 10.16
CA GLU A 69 -1.02 9.82 9.37
C GLU A 69 -1.47 8.46 9.89
N LEU A 70 -0.51 7.60 10.23
CA LEU A 70 -0.84 6.29 10.78
C LEU A 70 -1.57 6.44 12.10
N LEU A 71 -1.10 7.30 12.99
CA LEU A 71 -1.72 7.52 14.29
C LEU A 71 -3.13 8.09 14.13
N ASP A 72 -3.33 8.95 13.16
CA ASP A 72 -4.63 9.54 12.90
C ASP A 72 -5.65 8.52 12.36
N SER A 73 -5.18 7.42 11.82
CA SER A 73 -6.05 6.38 11.28
C SER A 73 -6.54 5.39 12.34
N LEU A 74 -5.98 5.43 13.51
CA LEU A 74 -6.32 4.47 14.57
C LEU A 74 -7.58 4.85 15.35
#